data_358bfe8b4fb2f86d4e5840cbeaa11e9d
#
_entry.id   358bfe8b4fb2f86d4e5840cbeaa11e9d
#
_cell.length_a   1.000
_cell.length_b   1.000
_cell.length_c   1.000
_cell.angle_alpha   90.00
_cell.angle_beta   90.00
_cell.angle_gamma   90.00
#
_symmetry.space_group_name_H-M   'P 1'
#
loop_
_entity.id
_entity.type
_entity.pdbx_description
1 polymer ?
#
loop_
_entity_poly.entity_id
_entity_poly.type
_entity_poly.pdbx_seq_one_letter_code
_entity_poly.pdbx_strand_id
1 'polypeptide(L)'
;MFGLLVAMLWVGLPALQAAALPSTGLMGTVKSSDGKLMEGVAVSARANSQTITTSVFTDQDGQYYFPALSDGRYKVWAQAVGFEAARGEVAISSGKKIPQNFTLRPMTDFHMQLSGTEWAESLPGDTPEDRRMKEIVHNNCTGCHLTGFVLAKRFDAAGWGVIMNTMIEKQTLPDSPNRKLLQAYKEDLIAYLTKVRGPGPSPMKFKPFPRATGEATQIVVTEYDIPRGDNPNFVMLPNGSDWSEGIASGDGGVLHDAVPGKDGNVYFSDNTYPERTIGRLDPRTGRVTSFKLEDKDGLASRTHGAIADPKGNIWFNNGTDGTIIRFDPATEKFQRYPKAEGTGKTSGHIELDSKGNVWTSANVGAIKLNPATGEYTDYKSITPGGGIYGIGMDSEDNAWIAQLSADRLMVANGRTGEVSEVVLDPLLEGVSEKDQEIGKRTGAINNAAPLYHKGPRRLGGDPKGDSVWVAEFWAGRLAKINNRTKKITEYPLPSKYSHPYDVVVDRNQMVWIDLMNGDRVVKFNPFTEKFTEYPLASLGTEARHISVDDSTNPPTIWLAYSGLARIGRVQFRSNPAGQGRLAATTK
;
A
#
# COMPACT_ATOMS: atom_id res chain seq x y z
N MET A 1 2.83 31.79 -65.12
CA MET A 1 1.69 31.12 -64.55
C MET A 1 2.12 29.68 -64.18
N PHE A 2 2.55 29.46 -62.99
CA PHE A 2 2.86 28.12 -62.44
C PHE A 2 1.85 27.82 -61.34
N GLY A 3 0.99 26.83 -61.58
CA GLY A 3 0.02 26.36 -60.61
C GLY A 3 0.64 25.33 -59.67
N LEU A 4 0.66 25.61 -58.36
CA LEU A 4 0.99 24.64 -57.30
C LEU A 4 -0.26 23.78 -56.99
N LEU A 5 -0.17 22.49 -57.31
CA LEU A 5 -1.10 21.48 -56.81
C LEU A 5 -0.70 21.11 -55.38
N VAL A 6 -1.54 21.45 -54.39
CA VAL A 6 -1.42 20.97 -53.02
C VAL A 6 -2.17 19.63 -52.90
N ALA A 7 -1.42 18.54 -52.79
CA ALA A 7 -1.97 17.24 -52.49
C ALA A 7 -2.21 17.12 -50.99
N MET A 8 -3.47 17.12 -50.53
CA MET A 8 -3.86 16.76 -49.17
C MET A 8 -3.69 15.24 -48.95
N LEU A 9 -2.67 14.87 -48.19
CA LEU A 9 -2.53 13.53 -47.66
C LEU A 9 -3.52 13.35 -46.50
N TRP A 10 -4.56 12.58 -46.72
CA TRP A 10 -5.41 12.06 -45.67
C TRP A 10 -4.63 10.96 -44.89
N VAL A 11 -4.12 11.30 -43.70
CA VAL A 11 -3.60 10.31 -42.77
C VAL A 11 -4.80 9.73 -42.04
N GLY A 12 -5.29 8.60 -42.52
CA GLY A 12 -6.30 7.82 -41.83
C GLY A 12 -5.74 7.34 -40.49
N LEU A 13 -6.34 7.75 -39.36
CA LEU A 13 -6.08 7.20 -38.05
C LEU A 13 -6.42 5.68 -38.10
N PRO A 14 -5.50 4.80 -37.72
CA PRO A 14 -5.83 3.38 -37.63
C PRO A 14 -6.91 3.19 -36.56
N ALA A 15 -8.05 2.62 -36.95
CA ALA A 15 -9.05 2.16 -36.01
C ALA A 15 -8.40 1.21 -35.01
N LEU A 16 -8.51 1.50 -33.71
CA LEU A 16 -8.15 0.55 -32.65
C LEU A 16 -9.04 -0.69 -32.85
N GLN A 17 -8.46 -1.76 -33.37
CA GLN A 17 -9.13 -3.06 -33.40
C GLN A 17 -9.19 -3.57 -31.95
N ALA A 18 -10.41 -3.80 -31.47
CA ALA A 18 -10.64 -4.49 -30.20
C ALA A 18 -9.89 -5.84 -30.21
N ALA A 19 -9.16 -6.13 -29.16
CA ALA A 19 -8.47 -7.40 -29.02
C ALA A 19 -9.50 -8.53 -28.98
N ALA A 20 -9.36 -9.55 -29.83
CA ALA A 20 -10.24 -10.68 -29.83
C ALA A 20 -10.15 -11.42 -28.49
N LEU A 21 -11.30 -11.71 -27.86
CA LEU A 21 -11.37 -12.49 -26.63
C LEU A 21 -10.74 -13.88 -26.82
N PRO A 22 -10.11 -14.46 -25.77
CA PRO A 22 -9.63 -15.83 -25.82
C PRO A 22 -10.73 -16.81 -26.26
N SER A 23 -10.34 -17.85 -26.99
CA SER A 23 -11.29 -18.87 -27.48
C SER A 23 -11.79 -19.82 -26.38
N THR A 24 -11.10 -19.86 -25.23
CA THR A 24 -11.37 -20.76 -24.10
C THR A 24 -11.24 -20.03 -22.77
N GLY A 25 -11.79 -20.59 -21.69
CA GLY A 25 -11.73 -20.05 -20.33
C GLY A 25 -12.99 -19.25 -19.94
N LEU A 26 -12.98 -18.73 -18.71
CA LEU A 26 -14.06 -17.90 -18.16
C LEU A 26 -13.99 -16.48 -18.73
N MET A 27 -15.08 -16.03 -19.31
CA MET A 27 -15.19 -14.70 -19.93
C MET A 27 -16.64 -14.24 -19.98
N GLY A 28 -16.86 -12.97 -20.28
CA GLY A 28 -18.21 -12.43 -20.44
C GLY A 28 -18.23 -10.93 -20.60
N THR A 29 -19.41 -10.37 -20.44
CA THR A 29 -19.67 -8.93 -20.48
C THR A 29 -20.38 -8.46 -19.22
N VAL A 30 -20.12 -7.21 -18.83
CA VAL A 30 -20.84 -6.54 -17.75
C VAL A 30 -21.54 -5.31 -18.31
N LYS A 31 -22.83 -5.18 -17.98
CA LYS A 31 -23.64 -4.02 -18.31
C LYS A 31 -24.45 -3.56 -17.11
N SER A 32 -24.86 -2.32 -17.11
CA SER A 32 -25.84 -1.81 -16.15
C SER A 32 -27.26 -2.21 -16.55
N SER A 33 -28.23 -2.07 -15.64
CA SER A 33 -29.62 -2.44 -15.89
C SER A 33 -30.30 -1.63 -17.00
N ASP A 34 -29.75 -0.47 -17.37
CA ASP A 34 -30.19 0.32 -18.54
C ASP A 34 -29.54 -0.14 -19.87
N GLY A 35 -28.75 -1.21 -19.84
CA GLY A 35 -28.13 -1.84 -21.00
C GLY A 35 -26.77 -1.30 -21.40
N LYS A 36 -26.22 -0.27 -20.73
CA LYS A 36 -24.91 0.30 -21.03
C LYS A 36 -23.78 -0.64 -20.62
N LEU A 37 -22.83 -0.86 -21.50
CA LEU A 37 -21.59 -1.58 -21.20
C LEU A 37 -20.77 -0.81 -20.16
N MET A 38 -20.12 -1.53 -19.25
CA MET A 38 -19.43 -0.92 -18.11
C MET A 38 -17.95 -1.26 -18.13
N GLU A 39 -17.10 -0.25 -18.33
CA GLU A 39 -15.64 -0.36 -18.17
C GLU A 39 -15.25 -0.29 -16.68
N GLY A 40 -14.13 -0.96 -16.31
CA GLY A 40 -13.54 -0.89 -14.98
C GLY A 40 -14.34 -1.59 -13.87
N VAL A 41 -15.21 -2.53 -14.21
CA VAL A 41 -15.93 -3.37 -13.24
C VAL A 41 -15.01 -4.51 -12.81
N ALA A 42 -14.83 -4.71 -11.51
CA ALA A 42 -14.10 -5.84 -10.97
C ALA A 42 -14.96 -7.11 -11.12
N VAL A 43 -14.41 -8.13 -11.79
CA VAL A 43 -15.01 -9.47 -11.86
C VAL A 43 -14.07 -10.46 -11.21
N SER A 44 -14.55 -11.15 -10.18
CA SER A 44 -13.76 -12.04 -9.34
C SER A 44 -14.26 -13.48 -9.45
N ALA A 45 -13.32 -14.43 -9.37
CA ALA A 45 -13.61 -15.86 -9.37
C ALA A 45 -12.83 -16.56 -8.26
N ARG A 46 -13.52 -17.41 -7.49
CA ARG A 46 -12.94 -18.20 -6.41
C ARG A 46 -13.48 -19.63 -6.43
N ALA A 47 -12.59 -20.60 -6.47
CA ALA A 47 -12.98 -22.00 -6.35
C ALA A 47 -13.52 -22.29 -4.93
N ASN A 48 -14.57 -23.11 -4.84
CA ASN A 48 -15.25 -23.38 -3.56
C ASN A 48 -14.35 -23.99 -2.48
N SER A 49 -13.28 -24.66 -2.89
CA SER A 49 -12.33 -25.38 -2.00
C SER A 49 -10.97 -24.69 -1.84
N GLN A 50 -10.81 -23.46 -2.37
CA GLN A 50 -9.52 -22.77 -2.38
C GLN A 50 -9.53 -21.44 -1.63
N THR A 51 -8.33 -21.01 -1.24
CA THR A 51 -8.06 -19.72 -0.58
C THR A 51 -7.64 -18.64 -1.58
N ILE A 52 -7.69 -18.94 -2.89
CA ILE A 52 -7.24 -18.07 -3.96
C ILE A 52 -8.45 -17.41 -4.62
N THR A 53 -8.45 -16.09 -4.71
CA THR A 53 -9.38 -15.30 -5.51
C THR A 53 -8.62 -14.67 -6.65
N THR A 54 -9.08 -14.87 -7.88
CA THR A 54 -8.55 -14.18 -9.06
C THR A 54 -9.56 -13.14 -9.53
N SER A 55 -9.11 -11.94 -9.80
CA SER A 55 -9.95 -10.82 -10.24
C SER A 55 -9.39 -10.18 -11.50
N VAL A 56 -10.28 -9.77 -12.37
CA VAL A 56 -10.00 -9.07 -13.63
C VAL A 56 -10.95 -7.88 -13.75
N PHE A 57 -10.62 -6.94 -14.64
CA PHE A 57 -11.45 -5.76 -14.84
C PHE A 57 -11.98 -5.72 -16.27
N THR A 58 -13.20 -5.21 -16.42
CA THR A 58 -13.81 -5.03 -17.75
C THR A 58 -13.12 -3.93 -18.52
N ASP A 59 -12.97 -4.12 -19.83
CA ASP A 59 -12.46 -3.16 -20.79
C ASP A 59 -13.55 -2.15 -21.23
N GLN A 60 -13.18 -1.26 -22.18
CA GLN A 60 -14.08 -0.24 -22.75
C GLN A 60 -15.38 -0.79 -23.36
N ASP A 61 -15.35 -2.04 -23.81
CA ASP A 61 -16.50 -2.75 -24.39
C ASP A 61 -17.26 -3.55 -23.32
N GLY A 62 -16.97 -3.33 -22.04
CA GLY A 62 -17.55 -4.06 -20.91
C GLY A 62 -17.18 -5.53 -20.88
N GLN A 63 -16.18 -5.96 -21.64
CA GLN A 63 -15.74 -7.34 -21.76
C GLN A 63 -14.67 -7.66 -20.72
N TYR A 64 -14.69 -8.90 -20.24
CA TYR A 64 -13.66 -9.43 -19.35
C TYR A 64 -13.29 -10.85 -19.72
N TYR A 65 -12.08 -11.27 -19.41
CA TYR A 65 -11.64 -12.65 -19.50
C TYR A 65 -10.63 -12.97 -18.41
N PHE A 66 -10.67 -14.19 -17.91
CA PHE A 66 -9.72 -14.67 -16.91
C PHE A 66 -8.50 -15.33 -17.58
N PRO A 67 -7.33 -15.32 -16.91
CA PRO A 67 -6.26 -16.25 -17.25
C PRO A 67 -6.76 -17.70 -17.05
N ALA A 68 -5.98 -18.67 -17.46
CA ALA A 68 -6.32 -20.07 -17.24
C ALA A 68 -6.55 -20.35 -15.75
N LEU A 69 -7.75 -20.79 -15.41
CA LEU A 69 -8.15 -21.23 -14.08
C LEU A 69 -8.19 -22.76 -14.05
N SER A 70 -7.90 -23.35 -12.89
CA SER A 70 -7.99 -24.80 -12.70
C SER A 70 -9.42 -25.31 -12.86
N ASP A 71 -9.57 -26.56 -13.26
CA ASP A 71 -10.90 -27.21 -13.33
C ASP A 71 -11.56 -27.23 -11.96
N GLY A 72 -12.89 -26.97 -11.92
CA GLY A 72 -13.63 -26.96 -10.68
C GLY A 72 -14.89 -26.08 -10.70
N ARG A 73 -15.56 -26.04 -9.56
CA ARG A 73 -16.70 -25.14 -9.31
C ARG A 73 -16.24 -23.84 -8.70
N TYR A 74 -16.67 -22.74 -9.27
CA TYR A 74 -16.30 -21.40 -8.87
C TYR A 74 -17.53 -20.54 -8.55
N LYS A 75 -17.41 -19.77 -7.46
CA LYS A 75 -18.22 -18.58 -7.26
C LYS A 75 -17.62 -17.46 -8.09
N VAL A 76 -18.46 -16.75 -8.84
CA VAL A 76 -18.07 -15.62 -9.68
C VAL A 76 -18.95 -14.44 -9.33
N TRP A 77 -18.37 -13.25 -9.18
CA TRP A 77 -19.14 -12.04 -8.90
C TRP A 77 -18.54 -10.84 -9.62
N ALA A 78 -19.42 -9.90 -9.96
CA ALA A 78 -19.05 -8.61 -10.55
C ALA A 78 -19.51 -7.50 -9.63
N GLN A 79 -18.64 -6.49 -9.41
CA GLN A 79 -18.98 -5.36 -8.54
C GLN A 79 -18.31 -4.06 -9.00
N ALA A 80 -19.03 -2.96 -8.77
CA ALA A 80 -18.58 -1.60 -8.99
C ALA A 80 -19.22 -0.71 -7.92
N VAL A 81 -18.53 0.35 -7.49
CA VAL A 81 -19.09 1.31 -6.53
C VAL A 81 -20.35 1.95 -7.10
N GLY A 82 -21.39 2.06 -6.30
CA GLY A 82 -22.72 2.57 -6.69
C GLY A 82 -23.63 1.52 -7.34
N PHE A 83 -23.23 0.25 -7.30
CA PHE A 83 -24.02 -0.86 -7.85
C PHE A 83 -24.10 -2.04 -6.87
N GLU A 84 -25.22 -2.77 -6.92
CA GLU A 84 -25.36 -4.06 -6.24
C GLU A 84 -24.41 -5.09 -6.87
N ALA A 85 -23.74 -5.90 -6.05
CA ALA A 85 -22.89 -6.96 -6.54
C ALA A 85 -23.72 -8.07 -7.21
N ALA A 86 -23.40 -8.40 -8.46
CA ALA A 86 -24.01 -9.53 -9.17
C ALA A 86 -23.18 -10.80 -8.98
N ARG A 87 -23.83 -11.94 -8.69
CA ARG A 87 -23.17 -13.21 -8.34
C ARG A 87 -23.65 -14.34 -9.25
N GLY A 88 -22.79 -15.34 -9.44
CA GLY A 88 -23.10 -16.56 -10.16
C GLY A 88 -22.16 -17.70 -9.77
N GLU A 89 -22.50 -18.90 -10.21
CA GLU A 89 -21.65 -20.08 -10.06
C GLU A 89 -21.39 -20.70 -11.44
N VAL A 90 -20.17 -21.11 -11.68
CA VAL A 90 -19.77 -21.76 -12.93
C VAL A 90 -18.93 -23.01 -12.66
N ALA A 91 -19.01 -23.97 -13.56
CA ALA A 91 -18.09 -25.09 -13.62
C ALA A 91 -17.02 -24.81 -14.70
N ILE A 92 -15.77 -24.69 -14.29
CA ILE A 92 -14.65 -24.48 -15.19
C ILE A 92 -14.08 -25.84 -15.61
N SER A 93 -13.85 -26.00 -16.91
CA SER A 93 -13.17 -27.16 -17.50
C SER A 93 -12.18 -26.66 -18.53
N SER A 94 -10.97 -27.18 -18.47
CA SER A 94 -9.86 -26.82 -19.38
C SER A 94 -10.28 -26.98 -20.85
N GLY A 95 -9.88 -26.04 -21.68
CA GLY A 95 -10.16 -26.02 -23.12
C GLY A 95 -11.59 -25.65 -23.50
N LYS A 96 -12.50 -25.40 -22.56
CA LYS A 96 -13.87 -24.97 -22.85
C LYS A 96 -14.04 -23.46 -22.70
N LYS A 97 -14.92 -22.87 -23.51
CA LYS A 97 -15.39 -21.50 -23.36
C LYS A 97 -16.52 -21.49 -22.33
N ILE A 98 -16.37 -20.69 -21.28
CA ILE A 98 -17.32 -20.57 -20.18
C ILE A 98 -17.83 -19.10 -20.17
N PRO A 99 -18.95 -18.81 -20.85
CA PRO A 99 -19.52 -17.47 -20.86
C PRO A 99 -20.30 -17.21 -19.56
N GLN A 100 -20.00 -16.11 -18.87
CA GLN A 100 -20.76 -15.63 -17.73
C GLN A 100 -20.96 -14.12 -17.86
N ASN A 101 -22.18 -13.67 -18.13
CA ASN A 101 -22.50 -12.25 -18.25
C ASN A 101 -23.14 -11.74 -16.96
N PHE A 102 -22.92 -10.46 -16.65
CA PHE A 102 -23.51 -9.80 -15.49
C PHE A 102 -24.28 -8.55 -15.90
N THR A 103 -25.37 -8.28 -15.16
CA THR A 103 -26.10 -7.03 -15.22
C THR A 103 -26.10 -6.43 -13.82
N LEU A 104 -25.50 -5.25 -13.65
CA LEU A 104 -25.43 -4.56 -12.38
C LEU A 104 -26.60 -3.59 -12.23
N ARG A 105 -27.20 -3.54 -11.05
CA ARG A 105 -28.28 -2.61 -10.69
C ARG A 105 -27.71 -1.44 -9.89
N PRO A 106 -28.05 -0.19 -10.23
CA PRO A 106 -27.67 0.94 -9.40
C PRO A 106 -28.17 0.81 -7.96
N MET A 107 -27.34 1.25 -7.02
CA MET A 107 -27.65 1.28 -5.60
C MET A 107 -27.56 2.72 -5.11
N THR A 108 -28.54 3.18 -4.33
CA THR A 108 -28.57 4.56 -3.80
C THR A 108 -27.72 4.74 -2.56
N ASP A 109 -27.68 3.74 -1.70
CA ASP A 109 -26.87 3.75 -0.47
C ASP A 109 -25.59 2.91 -0.67
N PHE A 110 -24.59 3.51 -1.29
CA PHE A 110 -23.34 2.87 -1.64
C PHE A 110 -22.15 3.28 -0.76
N HIS A 111 -22.37 4.12 0.27
CA HIS A 111 -21.26 4.69 1.02
C HIS A 111 -20.34 3.66 1.68
N MET A 112 -20.87 2.49 2.03
CA MET A 112 -20.06 1.38 2.56
C MET A 112 -19.09 0.78 1.55
N GLN A 113 -19.35 0.95 0.24
CA GLN A 113 -18.47 0.45 -0.84
C GLN A 113 -17.25 1.35 -1.10
N LEU A 114 -17.17 2.49 -0.43
CA LEU A 114 -16.11 3.48 -0.65
C LEU A 114 -14.81 3.08 0.03
N SER A 115 -13.69 3.27 -0.66
CA SER A 115 -12.35 3.21 -0.06
C SER A 115 -12.15 4.27 1.01
N GLY A 116 -11.13 4.10 1.85
CA GLY A 116 -10.81 5.09 2.86
C GLY A 116 -10.52 6.48 2.29
N THR A 117 -9.92 6.55 1.09
CA THR A 117 -9.68 7.81 0.39
C THR A 117 -10.97 8.50 -0.01
N GLU A 118 -11.93 7.77 -0.58
CA GLU A 118 -13.24 8.31 -0.96
C GLU A 118 -14.05 8.77 0.26
N TRP A 119 -13.93 8.05 1.39
CA TRP A 119 -14.47 8.50 2.67
C TRP A 119 -13.88 9.84 3.12
N ALA A 120 -12.54 9.99 3.04
CA ALA A 120 -11.88 11.24 3.38
C ALA A 120 -12.30 12.38 2.45
N GLU A 121 -12.36 12.12 1.14
CA GLU A 121 -12.82 13.12 0.15
C GLU A 121 -14.26 13.55 0.39
N SER A 122 -15.11 12.67 0.91
CA SER A 122 -16.52 12.96 1.20
C SER A 122 -16.77 13.85 2.42
N LEU A 123 -15.74 14.10 3.24
CA LEU A 123 -15.85 15.06 4.34
C LEU A 123 -16.11 16.48 3.80
N PRO A 124 -16.95 17.28 4.47
CA PRO A 124 -17.22 18.66 4.09
C PRO A 124 -15.94 19.49 3.91
N GLY A 125 -15.91 20.34 2.90
CA GLY A 125 -14.81 21.24 2.59
C GLY A 125 -15.28 22.61 2.10
N ASP A 126 -16.58 22.92 2.24
CA ASP A 126 -17.18 24.13 1.69
C ASP A 126 -16.72 25.39 2.43
N THR A 127 -16.51 25.31 3.74
CA THR A 127 -16.02 26.44 4.56
C THR A 127 -14.53 26.29 4.91
N PRO A 128 -13.83 27.39 5.27
CA PRO A 128 -12.47 27.30 5.80
C PRO A 128 -12.35 26.37 7.02
N GLU A 129 -13.32 26.40 7.91
CA GLU A 129 -13.33 25.55 9.11
C GLU A 129 -13.55 24.06 8.73
N ASP A 130 -14.43 23.76 7.79
CA ASP A 130 -14.59 22.38 7.31
C ASP A 130 -13.30 21.84 6.71
N ARG A 131 -12.60 22.64 5.88
CA ARG A 131 -11.29 22.25 5.33
C ARG A 131 -10.25 22.05 6.43
N ARG A 132 -10.19 22.95 7.39
CA ARG A 132 -9.31 22.84 8.56
C ARG A 132 -9.57 21.53 9.33
N MET A 133 -10.81 21.26 9.67
CA MET A 133 -11.19 20.06 10.42
C MET A 133 -10.94 18.78 9.64
N LYS A 134 -11.15 18.79 8.33
CA LYS A 134 -10.83 17.67 7.44
C LYS A 134 -9.33 17.32 7.51
N GLU A 135 -8.45 18.32 7.48
CA GLU A 135 -7.00 18.12 7.63
C GLU A 135 -6.63 17.62 9.04
N ILE A 136 -7.27 18.14 10.09
CA ILE A 136 -7.04 17.67 11.46
C ILE A 136 -7.42 16.19 11.61
N VAL A 137 -8.58 15.78 11.08
CA VAL A 137 -9.01 14.37 11.06
C VAL A 137 -8.00 13.52 10.26
N HIS A 138 -7.62 13.99 9.08
CA HIS A 138 -6.66 13.27 8.23
C HIS A 138 -5.32 13.06 8.93
N ASN A 139 -4.73 14.09 9.51
CA ASN A 139 -3.42 14.00 10.14
C ASN A 139 -3.41 13.24 11.48
N ASN A 140 -4.53 13.23 12.22
CA ASN A 140 -4.54 12.73 13.59
C ASN A 140 -5.32 11.42 13.78
N CYS A 141 -6.23 11.06 12.86
CA CYS A 141 -7.11 9.90 13.03
C CYS A 141 -6.80 8.73 12.07
N THR A 142 -5.88 8.90 11.11
CA THR A 142 -5.72 7.95 10.00
C THR A 142 -4.33 7.32 9.92
N GLY A 143 -3.45 7.60 10.86
CA GLY A 143 -2.11 7.00 10.90
C GLY A 143 -2.09 5.51 11.25
N CYS A 144 -3.08 5.04 12.01
CA CYS A 144 -3.22 3.66 12.48
C CYS A 144 -4.42 2.93 11.88
N HIS A 145 -5.43 3.67 11.38
CA HIS A 145 -6.67 3.13 10.84
C HIS A 145 -6.95 3.69 9.46
N LEU A 146 -7.71 2.94 8.66
CA LEU A 146 -8.29 3.47 7.44
C LEU A 146 -9.36 4.52 7.77
N THR A 147 -9.44 5.57 6.97
CA THR A 147 -10.44 6.63 7.16
C THR A 147 -11.86 6.10 7.16
N GLY A 148 -12.16 5.15 6.26
CA GLY A 148 -13.47 4.52 6.18
C GLY A 148 -13.84 3.73 7.44
N PHE A 149 -12.87 3.11 8.13
CA PHE A 149 -13.12 2.45 9.41
C PHE A 149 -13.62 3.43 10.48
N VAL A 150 -13.02 4.61 10.57
CA VAL A 150 -13.41 5.65 11.52
C VAL A 150 -14.77 6.24 11.13
N LEU A 151 -14.90 6.69 9.88
CA LEU A 151 -16.05 7.45 9.42
C LEU A 151 -17.29 6.58 9.14
N ALA A 152 -17.19 5.27 9.04
CA ALA A 152 -18.34 4.37 8.98
C ALA A 152 -19.13 4.35 10.31
N LYS A 153 -18.48 4.68 11.43
CA LYS A 153 -19.11 4.72 12.76
C LYS A 153 -19.96 5.98 12.94
N ARG A 154 -20.99 5.87 13.78
CA ARG A 154 -21.91 6.96 14.08
C ARG A 154 -22.16 7.01 15.58
N PHE A 155 -21.70 8.08 16.21
CA PHE A 155 -21.88 8.29 17.64
C PHE A 155 -22.36 9.72 17.92
N ASP A 156 -23.07 9.92 19.02
CA ASP A 156 -23.30 11.24 19.59
C ASP A 156 -22.00 11.81 20.20
N ALA A 157 -22.07 13.01 20.74
CA ALA A 157 -20.91 13.68 21.34
C ALA A 157 -20.30 12.87 22.51
N ALA A 158 -21.13 12.21 23.31
CA ALA A 158 -20.66 11.40 24.43
C ALA A 158 -19.90 10.17 23.92
N GLY A 159 -20.43 9.46 22.92
CA GLY A 159 -19.78 8.32 22.30
C GLY A 159 -18.45 8.70 21.61
N TRP A 160 -18.43 9.80 20.84
CA TRP A 160 -17.17 10.31 20.26
C TRP A 160 -16.16 10.70 21.34
N GLY A 161 -16.64 11.25 22.49
CA GLY A 161 -15.80 11.56 23.65
C GLY A 161 -15.10 10.32 24.22
N VAL A 162 -15.82 9.19 24.33
CA VAL A 162 -15.23 7.91 24.77
C VAL A 162 -14.16 7.43 23.79
N ILE A 163 -14.45 7.48 22.48
CA ILE A 163 -13.47 7.08 21.44
C ILE A 163 -12.22 7.95 21.52
N MET A 164 -12.39 9.30 21.61
CA MET A 164 -11.25 10.20 21.68
C MET A 164 -10.38 9.96 22.93
N ASN A 165 -10.98 9.73 24.09
CA ASN A 165 -10.23 9.36 25.29
C ASN A 165 -9.43 8.08 25.09
N THR A 166 -10.07 7.03 24.55
CA THR A 166 -9.42 5.76 24.26
C THR A 166 -8.23 5.93 23.30
N MET A 167 -8.39 6.74 22.24
CA MET A 167 -7.30 6.99 21.29
C MET A 167 -6.14 7.77 21.93
N ILE A 168 -6.43 8.75 22.77
CA ILE A 168 -5.41 9.51 23.52
C ILE A 168 -4.65 8.58 24.48
N GLU A 169 -5.34 7.70 25.18
CA GLU A 169 -4.72 6.77 26.14
C GLU A 169 -3.86 5.70 25.44
N LYS A 170 -4.26 5.25 24.24
CA LYS A 170 -3.48 4.31 23.43
C LYS A 170 -2.16 4.86 22.90
N GLN A 171 -1.96 6.19 22.90
CA GLN A 171 -0.66 6.76 22.55
C GLN A 171 0.37 6.36 23.62
N THR A 172 1.36 5.57 23.21
CA THR A 172 2.29 4.86 24.12
C THR A 172 3.22 5.77 24.91
N LEU A 173 3.43 7.01 24.46
CA LEU A 173 4.30 7.98 25.11
C LEU A 173 3.47 9.16 25.64
N PRO A 174 3.31 9.31 26.97
CA PRO A 174 2.50 10.37 27.58
C PRO A 174 2.87 11.78 27.12
N ASP A 175 4.15 12.04 26.92
CA ASP A 175 4.68 13.35 26.52
C ASP A 175 4.93 13.51 25.03
N SER A 176 4.46 12.56 24.19
CA SER A 176 4.64 12.65 22.75
C SER A 176 3.87 13.84 22.17
N PRO A 177 4.42 14.56 21.18
CA PRO A 177 3.72 15.62 20.48
C PRO A 177 2.35 15.18 19.93
N ASN A 178 2.24 13.96 19.40
CA ASN A 178 0.99 13.41 18.87
C ASN A 178 -0.10 13.28 19.95
N ARG A 179 0.25 12.80 21.15
CA ARG A 179 -0.70 12.72 22.26
C ARG A 179 -1.18 14.11 22.69
N LYS A 180 -0.25 15.06 22.80
CA LYS A 180 -0.55 16.45 23.14
C LYS A 180 -1.41 17.13 22.09
N LEU A 181 -1.18 16.85 20.79
CA LEU A 181 -2.02 17.32 19.69
C LEU A 181 -3.44 16.77 19.79
N LEU A 182 -3.62 15.46 19.96
CA LEU A 182 -4.93 14.85 20.12
C LEU A 182 -5.68 15.41 21.32
N GLN A 183 -4.97 15.65 22.45
CA GLN A 183 -5.56 16.31 23.62
C GLN A 183 -5.99 17.75 23.31
N ALA A 184 -5.18 18.51 22.56
CA ALA A 184 -5.47 19.90 22.21
C ALA A 184 -6.65 20.02 21.23
N TYR A 185 -6.83 19.07 20.32
CA TYR A 185 -7.93 19.05 19.34
C TYR A 185 -9.16 18.27 19.79
N LYS A 186 -9.14 17.66 20.97
CA LYS A 186 -10.18 16.74 21.41
C LYS A 186 -11.60 17.29 21.25
N GLU A 187 -11.86 18.49 21.78
CA GLU A 187 -13.20 19.09 21.75
C GLU A 187 -13.60 19.49 20.31
N ASP A 188 -12.68 20.07 19.53
CA ASP A 188 -12.91 20.40 18.11
C ASP A 188 -13.24 19.12 17.31
N LEU A 189 -12.51 18.01 17.55
CA LEU A 189 -12.74 16.72 16.90
C LEU A 189 -14.08 16.08 17.29
N ILE A 190 -14.45 16.10 18.59
CA ILE A 190 -15.76 15.60 19.06
C ILE A 190 -16.89 16.38 18.39
N ALA A 191 -16.82 17.70 18.38
CA ALA A 191 -17.84 18.56 17.77
C ALA A 191 -17.96 18.28 16.26
N TYR A 192 -16.84 18.21 15.55
CA TYR A 192 -16.82 17.94 14.11
C TYR A 192 -17.32 16.54 13.77
N LEU A 193 -16.82 15.50 14.43
CA LEU A 193 -17.25 14.13 14.22
C LEU A 193 -18.74 13.94 14.55
N THR A 194 -19.26 14.61 15.58
CA THR A 194 -20.69 14.62 15.87
C THR A 194 -21.49 15.31 14.76
N LYS A 195 -20.99 16.41 14.18
CA LYS A 195 -21.60 17.09 13.03
C LYS A 195 -21.66 16.17 11.81
N VAL A 196 -20.53 15.52 11.46
CA VAL A 196 -20.43 14.76 10.20
C VAL A 196 -20.88 13.32 10.33
N ARG A 197 -20.74 12.69 11.49
CA ARG A 197 -21.05 11.28 11.78
C ARG A 197 -21.82 11.07 13.08
N GLY A 198 -22.68 12.03 13.42
CA GLY A 198 -23.65 11.89 14.51
C GLY A 198 -24.85 11.02 14.13
N PRO A 199 -25.81 10.79 15.07
CA PRO A 199 -27.04 10.02 14.80
C PRO A 199 -27.97 10.66 13.78
N GLY A 200 -27.95 11.99 13.66
CA GLY A 200 -28.77 12.76 12.73
C GLY A 200 -28.29 12.73 11.27
N PRO A 201 -28.92 13.49 10.36
CA PRO A 201 -28.48 13.60 8.97
C PRO A 201 -27.02 14.06 8.86
N SER A 202 -26.27 13.44 7.99
CA SER A 202 -24.86 13.78 7.74
C SER A 202 -24.73 14.81 6.61
N PRO A 203 -23.88 15.86 6.75
CA PRO A 203 -23.58 16.77 5.66
C PRO A 203 -22.62 16.21 4.62
N MET A 204 -22.10 15.01 4.81
CA MET A 204 -21.18 14.35 3.88
C MET A 204 -21.86 14.08 2.53
N LYS A 205 -21.12 14.35 1.44
CA LYS A 205 -21.57 14.08 0.07
C LYS A 205 -20.71 12.96 -0.49
N PHE A 206 -21.24 11.74 -0.46
CA PHE A 206 -20.52 10.58 -0.94
C PHE A 206 -20.40 10.59 -2.46
N LYS A 207 -19.16 10.54 -2.97
CA LYS A 207 -18.84 10.49 -4.39
C LYS A 207 -17.82 9.38 -4.63
N PRO A 208 -18.17 8.40 -5.48
CA PRO A 208 -17.19 7.40 -5.87
C PRO A 208 -16.15 8.04 -6.81
N PHE A 209 -14.93 7.55 -6.76
CA PHE A 209 -13.95 7.85 -7.79
C PHE A 209 -14.39 7.27 -9.15
N PRO A 210 -13.91 7.85 -10.24
CA PRO A 210 -14.08 7.23 -11.55
C PRO A 210 -13.55 5.81 -11.55
N ARG A 211 -14.27 4.91 -12.22
CA ARG A 211 -13.77 3.55 -12.43
C ARG A 211 -12.49 3.59 -13.27
N ALA A 212 -11.64 2.58 -13.09
CA ALA A 212 -10.45 2.41 -13.90
C ALA A 212 -10.80 2.30 -15.39
N THR A 213 -9.97 2.88 -16.25
CA THR A 213 -10.13 2.87 -17.70
C THR A 213 -8.80 2.57 -18.41
N GLY A 214 -8.87 2.09 -19.64
CA GLY A 214 -7.70 1.86 -20.48
C GLY A 214 -6.67 0.94 -19.85
N GLU A 215 -5.40 1.40 -19.77
CA GLU A 215 -4.29 0.61 -19.19
C GLU A 215 -4.59 0.09 -17.79
N ALA A 216 -5.27 0.88 -16.96
CA ALA A 216 -5.55 0.51 -15.57
C ALA A 216 -6.50 -0.70 -15.42
N THR A 217 -7.22 -1.08 -16.48
CA THR A 217 -8.05 -2.30 -16.49
C THR A 217 -7.29 -3.55 -16.96
N GLN A 218 -6.08 -3.38 -17.52
CA GLN A 218 -5.29 -4.45 -18.11
C GLN A 218 -4.43 -5.19 -17.07
N ILE A 219 -5.03 -5.54 -15.94
CA ILE A 219 -4.39 -6.26 -14.84
C ILE A 219 -5.16 -7.51 -14.46
N VAL A 220 -4.45 -8.42 -13.82
CA VAL A 220 -5.00 -9.57 -13.08
C VAL A 220 -4.55 -9.44 -11.64
N VAL A 221 -5.50 -9.36 -10.72
CA VAL A 221 -5.22 -9.35 -9.28
C VAL A 221 -5.51 -10.74 -8.73
N THR A 222 -4.53 -11.37 -8.11
CA THR A 222 -4.72 -12.64 -7.40
C THR A 222 -4.49 -12.42 -5.91
N GLU A 223 -5.46 -12.78 -5.10
CA GLU A 223 -5.43 -12.61 -3.65
C GLU A 223 -5.41 -13.98 -2.97
N TYR A 224 -4.54 -14.13 -2.00
CA TYR A 224 -4.32 -15.36 -1.24
C TYR A 224 -4.69 -15.12 0.21
N ASP A 225 -5.73 -15.80 0.70
CA ASP A 225 -6.10 -15.74 2.11
C ASP A 225 -5.03 -16.44 2.96
N ILE A 226 -4.55 -15.79 4.00
CA ILE A 226 -3.53 -16.32 4.90
C ILE A 226 -4.20 -16.87 6.15
N PRO A 227 -4.19 -18.20 6.36
CA PRO A 227 -4.84 -18.83 7.51
C PRO A 227 -4.23 -18.36 8.83
N ARG A 228 -5.07 -18.12 9.83
CA ARG A 228 -4.68 -17.69 11.18
C ARG A 228 -5.20 -18.61 12.27
N GLY A 229 -5.73 -19.77 11.90
CA GLY A 229 -6.35 -20.72 12.84
C GLY A 229 -7.47 -20.07 13.67
N ASP A 230 -7.70 -20.60 14.84
CA ASP A 230 -8.72 -20.11 15.77
C ASP A 230 -8.19 -18.98 16.67
N ASN A 231 -7.43 -18.02 16.10
CA ASN A 231 -6.90 -16.89 16.87
C ASN A 231 -8.04 -15.98 17.33
N PRO A 232 -8.39 -15.94 18.64
CA PRO A 232 -9.52 -15.17 19.16
C PRO A 232 -9.32 -13.64 19.05
N ASN A 233 -8.07 -13.19 18.85
CA ASN A 233 -7.74 -11.78 18.73
C ASN A 233 -7.86 -11.28 17.29
N PHE A 234 -8.25 -12.13 16.34
CA PHE A 234 -8.36 -11.77 14.94
C PHE A 234 -9.69 -12.26 14.37
N VAL A 235 -10.58 -11.33 14.11
CA VAL A 235 -11.84 -11.59 13.40
C VAL A 235 -11.65 -11.20 11.96
N MET A 236 -11.49 -12.19 11.07
CA MET A 236 -11.51 -11.95 9.64
C MET A 236 -12.96 -11.86 9.18
N LEU A 237 -13.43 -10.66 8.95
CA LEU A 237 -14.72 -10.47 8.30
C LEU A 237 -14.59 -10.83 6.81
N PRO A 238 -15.52 -11.59 6.23
CA PRO A 238 -15.44 -12.00 4.82
C PRO A 238 -15.84 -10.89 3.84
N ASN A 239 -15.63 -9.64 4.21
CA ASN A 239 -16.08 -8.46 3.46
C ASN A 239 -15.12 -8.01 2.35
N GLY A 240 -13.99 -8.65 2.17
CA GLY A 240 -13.09 -8.35 1.05
C GLY A 240 -13.64 -8.72 -0.32
N SER A 241 -14.68 -9.56 -0.38
CA SER A 241 -15.36 -10.00 -1.61
C SER A 241 -16.76 -9.39 -1.81
N ASP A 242 -17.25 -8.59 -0.87
CA ASP A 242 -18.47 -7.79 -1.00
C ASP A 242 -18.27 -6.40 -0.42
N TRP A 243 -18.10 -5.42 -1.29
CA TRP A 243 -17.84 -4.06 -0.86
C TRP A 243 -18.98 -3.43 -0.06
N SER A 244 -20.22 -3.94 -0.22
CA SER A 244 -21.38 -3.43 0.53
C SER A 244 -21.33 -3.74 2.03
N GLU A 245 -20.48 -4.68 2.44
CA GLU A 245 -20.21 -4.96 3.86
C GLU A 245 -19.31 -3.92 4.52
N GLY A 246 -18.65 -3.08 3.71
CA GLY A 246 -17.75 -2.04 4.17
C GLY A 246 -16.33 -2.52 4.45
N ILE A 247 -15.53 -1.59 4.98
CA ILE A 247 -14.14 -1.86 5.35
C ILE A 247 -14.10 -2.77 6.58
N ALA A 248 -13.34 -3.85 6.48
CA ALA A 248 -13.11 -4.76 7.60
C ALA A 248 -12.55 -4.02 8.82
N SER A 249 -13.04 -4.35 9.98
CA SER A 249 -12.50 -3.86 11.24
C SER A 249 -11.35 -4.78 11.67
N GLY A 250 -10.16 -4.56 11.13
CA GLY A 250 -8.94 -5.16 11.67
C GLY A 250 -8.21 -4.17 12.56
N ASP A 251 -7.47 -4.66 13.53
CA ASP A 251 -6.58 -3.80 14.35
C ASP A 251 -5.36 -3.31 13.55
N GLY A 252 -5.34 -3.48 12.24
CA GLY A 252 -4.19 -3.18 11.38
C GLY A 252 -2.91 -3.88 11.85
N GLY A 253 -1.99 -4.19 10.93
CA GLY A 253 -0.69 -4.72 11.32
C GLY A 253 -0.63 -6.24 11.51
N VAL A 254 -1.49 -6.99 10.85
CA VAL A 254 -1.48 -8.46 10.85
C VAL A 254 -0.32 -9.01 10.03
N LEU A 255 -0.33 -8.79 8.71
CA LEU A 255 0.77 -9.05 7.81
C LEU A 255 1.48 -7.72 7.53
N HIS A 256 2.79 -7.76 7.35
CA HIS A 256 3.47 -6.50 7.10
C HIS A 256 4.24 -6.49 5.78
N ASP A 257 5.22 -7.33 5.58
CA ASP A 257 5.99 -7.40 4.35
C ASP A 257 5.76 -8.74 3.64
N ALA A 258 5.74 -8.74 2.31
CA ALA A 258 5.63 -9.94 1.47
C ALA A 258 6.66 -9.84 0.34
N VAL A 259 7.62 -10.75 0.30
CA VAL A 259 8.75 -10.72 -0.62
C VAL A 259 8.84 -11.99 -1.45
N PRO A 260 9.03 -11.89 -2.78
CA PRO A 260 9.22 -13.07 -3.63
C PRO A 260 10.59 -13.71 -3.36
N GLY A 261 10.58 -15.02 -3.14
CA GLY A 261 11.76 -15.84 -2.98
C GLY A 261 12.25 -16.40 -4.33
N LYS A 262 13.53 -16.75 -4.41
CA LYS A 262 14.12 -17.36 -5.61
C LYS A 262 13.57 -18.74 -5.96
N ASP A 263 12.95 -19.41 -4.98
CA ASP A 263 12.30 -20.72 -5.13
C ASP A 263 10.87 -20.63 -5.72
N GLY A 264 10.43 -19.41 -6.07
CA GLY A 264 9.10 -19.14 -6.62
C GLY A 264 7.99 -19.09 -5.58
N ASN A 265 8.31 -19.17 -4.28
CA ASN A 265 7.39 -18.91 -3.19
C ASN A 265 7.46 -17.45 -2.76
N VAL A 266 6.49 -17.02 -1.96
CA VAL A 266 6.47 -15.68 -1.35
C VAL A 266 6.62 -15.83 0.16
N TYR A 267 7.56 -15.10 0.73
CA TYR A 267 7.80 -15.09 2.16
C TYR A 267 7.21 -13.83 2.76
N PHE A 268 6.61 -13.94 3.94
CA PHE A 268 5.95 -12.80 4.56
C PHE A 268 6.16 -12.76 6.08
N SER A 269 6.21 -11.55 6.61
CA SER A 269 6.27 -11.29 8.04
C SER A 269 4.87 -11.27 8.65
N ASP A 270 4.74 -11.73 9.89
CA ASP A 270 3.50 -11.72 10.65
C ASP A 270 3.73 -11.14 12.04
N ASN A 271 3.01 -10.07 12.36
CA ASN A 271 3.21 -9.31 13.60
C ASN A 271 2.42 -9.85 14.78
N THR A 272 1.38 -10.65 14.55
CA THR A 272 0.37 -10.90 15.57
C THR A 272 -0.04 -12.37 15.74
N TYR A 273 0.32 -13.25 14.82
CA TYR A 273 -0.05 -14.65 14.93
C TYR A 273 0.96 -15.43 15.78
N PRO A 274 0.57 -16.00 16.94
CA PRO A 274 1.51 -16.57 17.90
C PRO A 274 2.20 -17.86 17.43
N GLU A 275 1.73 -18.46 16.33
CA GLU A 275 2.29 -19.70 15.77
C GLU A 275 3.09 -19.46 14.48
N ARG A 276 3.42 -18.17 14.16
CA ARG A 276 4.15 -17.84 12.94
C ARG A 276 5.07 -16.64 13.14
N THR A 277 6.35 -16.87 13.03
CA THR A 277 7.35 -15.79 12.89
C THR A 277 7.37 -15.29 11.46
N ILE A 278 7.44 -16.21 10.49
CA ILE A 278 7.33 -15.95 9.07
C ILE A 278 6.46 -17.00 8.40
N GLY A 279 5.84 -16.64 7.29
CA GLY A 279 5.11 -17.57 6.44
C GLY A 279 5.76 -17.74 5.07
N ARG A 280 5.53 -18.88 4.45
CA ARG A 280 5.82 -19.17 3.05
C ARG A 280 4.52 -19.50 2.34
N LEU A 281 4.18 -18.73 1.31
CA LEU A 281 3.06 -18.95 0.41
C LEU A 281 3.57 -19.58 -0.89
N ASP A 282 3.01 -20.73 -1.30
CA ASP A 282 3.14 -21.24 -2.66
C ASP A 282 2.07 -20.59 -3.55
N PRO A 283 2.42 -19.69 -4.48
CA PRO A 283 1.42 -18.95 -5.27
C PRO A 283 0.66 -19.82 -6.28
N ARG A 284 1.13 -21.04 -6.56
CA ARG A 284 0.46 -21.96 -7.48
C ARG A 284 -0.71 -22.67 -6.83
N THR A 285 -0.59 -22.96 -5.53
CA THR A 285 -1.55 -23.78 -4.78
C THR A 285 -2.30 -22.99 -3.71
N GLY A 286 -1.81 -21.80 -3.33
CA GLY A 286 -2.30 -21.03 -2.18
C GLY A 286 -1.92 -21.63 -0.83
N ARG A 287 -1.08 -22.68 -0.81
CA ARG A 287 -0.65 -23.33 0.43
C ARG A 287 0.28 -22.42 1.22
N VAL A 288 -0.03 -22.24 2.50
CA VAL A 288 0.78 -21.49 3.46
C VAL A 288 1.48 -22.47 4.41
N THR A 289 2.79 -22.30 4.57
CA THR A 289 3.59 -22.98 5.59
C THR A 289 4.05 -21.96 6.62
N SER A 290 3.84 -22.23 7.90
CA SER A 290 4.28 -21.36 9.00
C SER A 290 5.61 -21.86 9.56
N PHE A 291 6.52 -20.93 9.86
CA PHE A 291 7.78 -21.19 10.54
C PHE A 291 7.83 -20.37 11.82
N LYS A 292 8.06 -21.04 12.93
CA LYS A 292 8.09 -20.45 14.26
C LYS A 292 9.52 -20.38 14.78
N LEU A 293 9.94 -19.19 15.15
CA LEU A 293 11.15 -18.96 15.94
C LEU A 293 10.70 -18.51 17.33
N GLU A 294 10.81 -19.40 18.30
CA GLU A 294 10.31 -19.14 19.64
C GLU A 294 11.08 -18.03 20.35
N ASP A 295 10.35 -17.18 21.02
CA ASP A 295 10.89 -16.21 21.97
C ASP A 295 11.07 -16.87 23.38
N LYS A 296 11.41 -16.06 24.38
CA LYS A 296 11.61 -16.51 25.77
C LYS A 296 10.34 -17.08 26.43
N ASP A 297 9.16 -16.75 25.90
CA ASP A 297 7.85 -17.16 26.44
C ASP A 297 7.23 -18.30 25.61
N GLY A 298 7.98 -18.88 24.66
CA GLY A 298 7.54 -19.96 23.78
C GLY A 298 6.59 -19.50 22.67
N LEU A 299 6.39 -18.20 22.48
CA LEU A 299 5.59 -17.62 21.42
C LEU A 299 6.46 -17.37 20.17
N ALA A 300 5.81 -17.19 19.03
CA ALA A 300 6.54 -16.80 17.82
C ALA A 300 7.13 -15.39 17.98
N SER A 301 8.43 -15.25 17.70
CA SER A 301 9.08 -13.95 17.59
C SER A 301 8.36 -13.10 16.54
N ARG A 302 8.03 -11.87 16.89
CA ARG A 302 7.35 -10.92 15.99
C ARG A 302 8.33 -10.38 14.95
N THR A 303 7.90 -10.32 13.70
CA THR A 303 8.68 -9.78 12.60
C THR A 303 7.92 -8.65 11.91
N HIS A 304 8.65 -7.68 11.36
CA HIS A 304 8.06 -6.53 10.68
C HIS A 304 8.59 -6.42 9.25
N GLY A 305 9.83 -5.96 9.04
CA GLY A 305 10.44 -5.86 7.73
C GLY A 305 10.98 -7.20 7.23
N ALA A 306 10.90 -7.44 5.92
CA ALA A 306 11.44 -8.60 5.25
C ALA A 306 12.12 -8.23 3.93
N ILE A 307 13.25 -8.90 3.59
CA ILE A 307 13.90 -8.76 2.30
C ILE A 307 14.57 -10.08 1.87
N ALA A 308 14.56 -10.38 0.56
CA ALA A 308 15.26 -11.52 -0.01
C ALA A 308 16.65 -11.13 -0.51
N ASP A 309 17.68 -11.90 -0.12
CA ASP A 309 19.04 -11.64 -0.62
C ASP A 309 19.31 -12.31 -1.98
N PRO A 310 20.37 -11.90 -2.70
CA PRO A 310 20.75 -12.53 -3.95
C PRO A 310 21.10 -14.03 -3.87
N LYS A 311 21.31 -14.59 -2.68
CA LYS A 311 21.56 -16.02 -2.44
C LYS A 311 20.26 -16.81 -2.24
N GLY A 312 19.13 -16.12 -2.03
CA GLY A 312 17.81 -16.69 -1.78
C GLY A 312 17.46 -16.84 -0.31
N ASN A 313 18.28 -16.32 0.61
CA ASN A 313 17.88 -16.23 2.01
C ASN A 313 16.88 -15.08 2.20
N ILE A 314 16.07 -15.21 3.24
CA ILE A 314 15.13 -14.18 3.63
C ILE A 314 15.57 -13.59 4.97
N TRP A 315 15.69 -12.27 5.00
CA TRP A 315 16.13 -11.52 6.16
C TRP A 315 14.95 -10.79 6.80
N PHE A 316 14.92 -10.78 8.12
CA PHE A 316 13.84 -10.19 8.92
C PHE A 316 14.43 -9.44 10.11
N ASN A 317 13.76 -8.39 10.52
CA ASN A 317 13.99 -7.83 11.84
C ASN A 317 13.11 -8.54 12.89
N ASN A 318 13.70 -8.85 14.04
CA ASN A 318 12.99 -9.42 15.18
C ASN A 318 12.53 -8.30 16.12
N GLY A 319 11.24 -8.00 16.08
CA GLY A 319 10.64 -6.97 16.93
C GLY A 319 10.57 -7.36 18.42
N THR A 320 10.78 -8.64 18.76
CA THR A 320 10.75 -9.10 20.16
C THR A 320 12.03 -8.76 20.91
N ASP A 321 13.19 -9.06 20.34
CA ASP A 321 14.51 -8.84 20.96
C ASP A 321 15.37 -7.78 20.25
N GLY A 322 14.88 -7.27 19.11
CA GLY A 322 15.58 -6.23 18.35
C GLY A 322 16.80 -6.72 17.55
N THR A 323 16.90 -8.03 17.29
CA THR A 323 17.97 -8.63 16.48
C THR A 323 17.57 -8.73 15.01
N ILE A 324 18.52 -9.10 14.15
CA ILE A 324 18.27 -9.49 12.78
C ILE A 324 18.31 -11.00 12.67
N ILE A 325 17.38 -11.56 11.88
CA ILE A 325 17.24 -13.00 11.64
C ILE A 325 17.41 -13.25 10.15
N ARG A 326 18.15 -14.30 9.81
CA ARG A 326 18.18 -14.91 8.48
C ARG A 326 17.39 -16.22 8.48
N PHE A 327 16.54 -16.42 7.53
CA PHE A 327 15.91 -17.70 7.23
C PHE A 327 16.46 -18.25 5.92
N ASP A 328 16.87 -19.50 5.94
CA ASP A 328 17.33 -20.23 4.74
C ASP A 328 16.18 -21.11 4.22
N PRO A 329 15.56 -20.79 3.06
CA PRO A 329 14.48 -21.57 2.51
C PRO A 329 14.82 -23.01 2.16
N ALA A 330 16.08 -23.30 1.83
CA ALA A 330 16.51 -24.64 1.41
C ALA A 330 16.62 -25.61 2.60
N THR A 331 17.03 -25.09 3.76
CA THR A 331 17.20 -25.90 4.98
C THR A 331 16.07 -25.67 5.99
N GLU A 332 15.22 -24.67 5.76
CA GLU A 332 14.14 -24.23 6.65
C GLU A 332 14.64 -23.84 8.03
N LYS A 333 15.87 -23.33 8.14
CA LYS A 333 16.50 -22.98 9.42
C LYS A 333 16.62 -21.47 9.60
N PHE A 334 16.44 -21.04 10.84
CA PHE A 334 16.72 -19.68 11.28
C PHE A 334 18.16 -19.55 11.77
N GLN A 335 18.77 -18.40 11.49
CA GLN A 335 19.99 -17.93 12.09
C GLN A 335 19.74 -16.58 12.74
N ARG A 336 19.94 -16.47 14.04
CA ARG A 336 19.93 -15.19 14.78
C ARG A 336 21.32 -14.59 14.77
N TYR A 337 21.35 -13.25 14.71
CA TYR A 337 22.58 -12.48 14.89
C TYR A 337 22.49 -11.74 16.22
N PRO A 338 23.16 -12.22 17.27
CA PRO A 338 23.13 -11.62 18.60
C PRO A 338 23.69 -10.20 18.57
N LYS A 339 23.14 -9.31 19.37
CA LYS A 339 23.61 -7.93 19.53
C LYS A 339 24.20 -7.73 20.93
N ALA A 340 25.18 -6.84 21.03
CA ALA A 340 25.71 -6.41 22.32
C ALA A 340 24.64 -5.65 23.11
N GLU A 341 24.65 -5.78 24.42
CA GLU A 341 23.78 -5.03 25.30
C GLU A 341 23.99 -3.52 25.13
N GLY A 342 22.90 -2.74 25.16
CA GLY A 342 22.94 -1.28 24.97
C GLY A 342 22.93 -0.78 23.52
N THR A 343 22.96 -1.68 22.52
CA THR A 343 22.78 -1.30 21.11
C THR A 343 21.30 -1.02 20.78
N GLY A 344 21.06 -0.19 19.73
CA GLY A 344 19.70 0.12 19.29
C GLY A 344 18.88 -1.12 18.94
N LYS A 345 17.55 -1.05 19.05
CA LYS A 345 16.64 -2.13 18.70
C LYS A 345 16.09 -1.92 17.29
N THR A 346 16.10 -2.97 16.47
CA THR A 346 15.48 -2.93 15.15
C THR A 346 13.97 -2.76 15.29
N SER A 347 13.36 -1.94 14.45
CA SER A 347 11.95 -1.58 14.64
C SER A 347 11.12 -1.40 13.36
N GLY A 348 11.74 -1.40 12.20
CA GLY A 348 11.04 -1.02 10.99
C GLY A 348 11.40 -1.86 9.77
N HIS A 349 11.64 -1.19 8.67
CA HIS A 349 11.97 -1.77 7.38
C HIS A 349 13.43 -2.28 7.35
N ILE A 350 13.75 -3.15 6.40
CA ILE A 350 15.06 -3.80 6.27
C ILE A 350 15.51 -3.74 4.80
N GLU A 351 16.80 -3.50 4.57
CA GLU A 351 17.41 -3.35 3.26
C GLU A 351 18.78 -4.00 3.17
N LEU A 352 19.28 -4.17 1.95
CA LEU A 352 20.62 -4.70 1.68
C LEU A 352 21.47 -3.68 0.92
N ASP A 353 22.73 -3.50 1.33
CA ASP A 353 23.69 -2.76 0.52
C ASP A 353 24.32 -3.67 -0.57
N SER A 354 25.09 -3.08 -1.49
CA SER A 354 25.74 -3.79 -2.60
C SER A 354 26.74 -4.87 -2.15
N LYS A 355 27.19 -4.81 -0.90
CA LYS A 355 28.15 -5.75 -0.29
C LYS A 355 27.43 -6.89 0.46
N GLY A 356 26.11 -6.83 0.54
CA GLY A 356 25.27 -7.79 1.26
C GLY A 356 25.24 -7.58 2.77
N ASN A 357 25.61 -6.38 3.27
CA ASN A 357 25.30 -6.02 4.65
C ASN A 357 23.80 -5.74 4.76
N VAL A 358 23.27 -6.05 5.93
CA VAL A 358 21.85 -5.88 6.23
C VAL A 358 21.64 -4.60 7.01
N TRP A 359 20.81 -3.72 6.48
CA TRP A 359 20.47 -2.46 7.10
C TRP A 359 19.03 -2.47 7.59
N THR A 360 18.77 -1.89 8.73
CA THR A 360 17.41 -1.73 9.26
C THR A 360 17.24 -0.41 9.97
N SER A 361 16.06 0.15 9.88
CA SER A 361 15.66 1.25 10.75
C SER A 361 15.58 0.76 12.19
N ALA A 362 15.95 1.63 13.12
CA ALA A 362 16.03 1.31 14.53
C ALA A 362 15.64 2.52 15.39
N ASN A 363 15.28 2.27 16.65
CA ASN A 363 14.88 3.34 17.59
C ASN A 363 15.92 4.46 17.78
N VAL A 364 17.19 4.21 17.43
CA VAL A 364 18.29 5.18 17.49
C VAL A 364 18.59 5.88 16.16
N GLY A 365 18.06 5.37 15.05
CA GLY A 365 18.37 5.81 13.68
C GLY A 365 18.44 4.62 12.73
N ALA A 366 19.64 4.19 12.32
CA ALA A 366 19.84 2.99 11.51
C ALA A 366 20.85 2.06 12.16
N ILE A 367 20.75 0.79 11.81
CA ILE A 367 21.69 -0.26 12.21
C ILE A 367 22.14 -1.01 10.96
N LYS A 368 23.44 -1.27 10.87
CA LYS A 368 24.05 -2.14 9.86
C LYS A 368 24.58 -3.39 10.50
N LEU A 369 24.24 -4.56 9.97
CA LEU A 369 24.83 -5.86 10.31
C LEU A 369 25.76 -6.30 9.16
N ASN A 370 26.98 -6.68 9.49
CA ASN A 370 27.82 -7.44 8.58
C ASN A 370 27.57 -8.95 8.82
N PRO A 371 26.92 -9.68 7.90
CA PRO A 371 26.61 -11.09 8.12
C PRO A 371 27.81 -12.02 8.21
N ALA A 372 28.97 -11.61 7.65
CA ALA A 372 30.17 -12.42 7.65
C ALA A 372 30.89 -12.41 9.01
N THR A 373 30.86 -11.28 9.72
CA THR A 373 31.50 -11.12 11.03
C THR A 373 30.51 -11.18 12.18
N GLY A 374 29.22 -10.95 11.93
CA GLY A 374 28.17 -10.79 12.95
C GLY A 374 28.21 -9.42 13.65
N GLU A 375 29.03 -8.51 13.19
CA GLU A 375 29.19 -7.17 13.82
C GLU A 375 28.06 -6.23 13.43
N TYR A 376 27.57 -5.48 14.43
CA TYR A 376 26.60 -4.42 14.26
C TYR A 376 27.27 -3.04 14.36
N THR A 377 26.80 -2.11 13.55
CA THR A 377 27.18 -0.69 13.60
C THR A 377 25.92 0.15 13.73
N ASP A 378 25.85 0.98 14.77
CA ASP A 378 24.76 1.93 14.99
C ASP A 378 25.09 3.29 14.35
N TYR A 379 24.11 3.85 13.62
CA TYR A 379 24.12 5.20 13.06
C TYR A 379 23.02 5.99 13.76
N LYS A 380 23.41 6.96 14.58
CA LYS A 380 22.46 7.70 15.42
C LYS A 380 21.85 8.86 14.67
N SER A 381 20.53 9.00 14.74
CA SER A 381 19.83 10.17 14.23
C SER A 381 20.26 11.45 14.94
N ILE A 382 20.37 12.54 14.17
CA ILE A 382 20.68 13.88 14.67
C ILE A 382 19.43 14.51 15.31
N THR A 383 18.24 14.11 14.85
CA THR A 383 16.95 14.60 15.37
C THR A 383 16.32 13.57 16.32
N PRO A 384 16.45 13.75 17.65
CA PRO A 384 15.85 12.85 18.62
C PRO A 384 14.32 12.84 18.51
N GLY A 385 13.71 11.67 18.62
CA GLY A 385 12.25 11.54 18.58
C GLY A 385 11.63 11.77 17.20
N GLY A 386 12.42 11.75 16.13
CA GLY A 386 11.95 11.98 14.76
C GLY A 386 10.98 10.93 14.20
N GLY A 387 10.72 9.84 14.95
CA GLY A 387 9.81 8.78 14.48
C GLY A 387 10.44 7.95 13.36
N ILE A 388 11.58 7.33 13.64
CA ILE A 388 12.30 6.49 12.68
C ILE A 388 11.40 5.38 12.16
N TYR A 389 11.31 5.23 10.80
CA TYR A 389 10.39 4.26 10.20
C TYR A 389 10.99 3.51 9.00
N GLY A 390 10.85 4.02 7.77
CA GLY A 390 11.35 3.37 6.56
C GLY A 390 12.85 3.53 6.36
N ILE A 391 13.46 2.61 5.61
CA ILE A 391 14.83 2.67 5.16
C ILE A 391 14.89 2.29 3.69
N GLY A 392 15.80 2.91 2.92
CA GLY A 392 16.12 2.55 1.54
C GLY A 392 17.58 2.84 1.25
N MET A 393 18.15 2.13 0.29
CA MET A 393 19.54 2.28 -0.12
C MET A 393 19.63 3.07 -1.42
N ASP A 394 20.55 4.03 -1.51
CA ASP A 394 20.87 4.66 -2.78
C ASP A 394 21.95 3.89 -3.56
N SER A 395 22.19 4.30 -4.81
CA SER A 395 23.19 3.66 -5.69
C SER A 395 24.65 3.83 -5.22
N GLU A 396 24.89 4.60 -4.16
CA GLU A 396 26.22 4.82 -3.56
C GLU A 396 26.38 4.09 -2.20
N ASP A 397 25.44 3.18 -1.85
CA ASP A 397 25.38 2.47 -0.57
C ASP A 397 25.19 3.39 0.66
N ASN A 398 24.56 4.57 0.48
CA ASN A 398 24.08 5.33 1.62
C ASN A 398 22.69 4.82 2.02
N ALA A 399 22.48 4.64 3.32
CA ALA A 399 21.16 4.34 3.87
C ALA A 399 20.39 5.63 4.11
N TRP A 400 19.20 5.72 3.55
CA TRP A 400 18.25 6.80 3.75
C TRP A 400 17.15 6.34 4.67
N ILE A 401 16.87 7.07 5.73
CA ILE A 401 15.94 6.67 6.78
C ILE A 401 14.87 7.73 6.96
N ALA A 402 13.62 7.33 6.82
CA ALA A 402 12.49 8.19 7.04
C ALA A 402 12.29 8.51 8.52
N GLN A 403 12.16 9.79 8.85
CA GLN A 403 11.79 10.29 10.16
C GLN A 403 10.35 10.82 10.08
N LEU A 404 9.42 9.88 10.21
CA LEU A 404 7.99 10.03 9.95
C LEU A 404 7.34 11.23 10.66
N SER A 405 7.76 11.50 11.89
CA SER A 405 7.17 12.56 12.73
C SER A 405 7.92 13.89 12.67
N ALA A 406 9.02 13.97 11.87
CA ALA A 406 9.89 15.13 11.84
C ALA A 406 9.98 15.80 10.47
N ASP A 407 9.34 15.25 9.45
CA ASP A 407 9.50 15.67 8.05
C ASP A 407 10.98 15.77 7.64
N ARG A 408 11.75 14.72 7.96
CA ARG A 408 13.19 14.63 7.68
C ARG A 408 13.55 13.26 7.15
N LEU A 409 14.68 13.24 6.47
CA LEU A 409 15.34 12.01 6.07
C LEU A 409 16.76 12.03 6.65
N MET A 410 17.09 11.05 7.47
CA MET A 410 18.46 10.80 7.89
C MET A 410 19.19 10.09 6.75
N VAL A 411 20.44 10.46 6.50
CA VAL A 411 21.31 9.82 5.52
C VAL A 411 22.55 9.32 6.25
N ALA A 412 22.77 8.01 6.24
CA ALA A 412 23.93 7.37 6.86
C ALA A 412 24.87 6.82 5.77
N ASN A 413 26.10 7.30 5.74
CA ASN A 413 27.13 6.79 4.84
C ASN A 413 27.79 5.56 5.46
N GLY A 414 27.52 4.39 4.88
CA GLY A 414 28.01 3.10 5.39
C GLY A 414 29.52 2.89 5.28
N ARG A 415 30.23 3.76 4.55
CA ARG A 415 31.68 3.70 4.35
C ARG A 415 32.43 4.65 5.29
N THR A 416 31.96 5.89 5.45
CA THR A 416 32.63 6.91 6.27
C THR A 416 32.12 6.97 7.72
N GLY A 417 30.90 6.44 7.97
CA GLY A 417 30.24 6.58 9.26
C GLY A 417 29.51 7.92 9.45
N GLU A 418 29.58 8.81 8.47
CA GLU A 418 28.95 10.13 8.53
C GLU A 418 27.43 10.03 8.49
N VAL A 419 26.77 10.86 9.30
CA VAL A 419 25.32 11.00 9.32
C VAL A 419 24.96 12.45 9.02
N SER A 420 24.03 12.65 8.09
CA SER A 420 23.45 13.94 7.74
C SER A 420 21.93 13.85 7.63
N GLU A 421 21.26 14.99 7.43
CA GLU A 421 19.81 15.04 7.28
C GLU A 421 19.39 15.88 6.07
N VAL A 422 18.28 15.48 5.45
CA VAL A 422 17.54 16.27 4.47
C VAL A 422 16.20 16.65 5.10
N VAL A 423 15.92 17.96 5.14
CA VAL A 423 14.68 18.49 5.69
C VAL A 423 13.65 18.60 4.58
N LEU A 424 12.47 18.08 4.81
CA LEU A 424 11.29 18.30 3.98
C LEU A 424 10.55 19.52 4.53
N ASP A 425 10.22 20.49 3.69
CA ASP A 425 9.48 21.67 4.13
C ASP A 425 8.10 21.26 4.64
N PRO A 426 7.68 21.66 5.85
CA PRO A 426 6.39 21.29 6.41
C PRO A 426 5.23 21.89 5.62
N LEU A 427 4.06 21.24 5.65
CA LEU A 427 2.83 21.71 5.01
C LEU A 427 2.13 22.74 5.91
N LEU A 428 2.56 24.00 5.86
CA LEU A 428 1.97 25.07 6.68
C LEU A 428 0.91 25.89 5.93
N GLU A 429 0.69 25.63 4.63
CA GLU A 429 -0.35 26.30 3.85
C GLU A 429 -1.74 26.00 4.44
N GLY A 430 -2.49 27.06 4.75
CA GLY A 430 -3.84 26.95 5.35
C GLY A 430 -3.87 26.64 6.84
N VAL A 431 -2.71 26.54 7.51
CA VAL A 431 -2.64 26.37 8.97
C VAL A 431 -3.00 27.69 9.66
N SER A 432 -4.08 27.69 10.44
CA SER A 432 -4.53 28.89 11.15
C SER A 432 -3.57 29.32 12.26
N GLU A 433 -3.64 30.60 12.68
CA GLU A 433 -2.87 31.09 13.84
C GLU A 433 -3.14 30.26 15.11
N LYS A 434 -4.42 29.89 15.35
CA LYS A 434 -4.81 28.99 16.44
C LYS A 434 -4.06 27.65 16.37
N ASP A 435 -3.95 27.05 15.18
CA ASP A 435 -3.30 25.77 15.00
C ASP A 435 -1.78 25.89 15.13
N GLN A 436 -1.20 26.99 14.66
CA GLN A 436 0.22 27.26 14.87
C GLN A 436 0.55 27.40 16.36
N GLU A 437 -0.30 28.07 17.14
CA GLU A 437 -0.12 28.20 18.57
C GLU A 437 -0.27 26.85 19.30
N ILE A 438 -1.24 26.03 18.90
CA ILE A 438 -1.37 24.64 19.39
C ILE A 438 -0.10 23.85 19.06
N GLY A 439 0.40 23.95 17.84
CA GLY A 439 1.62 23.30 17.40
C GLY A 439 2.84 23.69 18.25
N LYS A 440 3.05 24.99 18.47
CA LYS A 440 4.12 25.51 19.33
C LYS A 440 4.02 24.98 20.77
N ARG A 441 2.83 25.04 21.35
CA ARG A 441 2.58 24.59 22.73
C ARG A 441 2.77 23.09 22.90
N THR A 442 2.43 22.29 21.90
CA THR A 442 2.58 20.85 21.92
C THR A 442 3.96 20.37 21.46
N GLY A 443 4.79 21.25 20.91
CA GLY A 443 6.07 20.92 20.31
C GLY A 443 5.98 20.38 18.89
N ALA A 444 4.80 20.43 18.25
CA ALA A 444 4.55 19.78 16.96
C ALA A 444 5.12 20.53 15.75
N ILE A 445 5.32 21.87 15.83
CA ILE A 445 5.85 22.65 14.69
C ILE A 445 7.37 22.79 14.72
N ASN A 446 7.95 22.93 15.91
CA ASN A 446 9.34 23.36 16.05
C ASN A 446 10.32 22.20 16.25
N ASN A 447 9.84 20.97 16.37
CA ASN A 447 10.63 19.80 16.71
C ASN A 447 10.32 18.64 15.75
N ALA A 448 10.38 17.45 16.30
CA ALA A 448 10.20 16.19 15.59
C ALA A 448 8.76 15.87 15.13
N ALA A 449 7.76 16.73 15.36
CA ALA A 449 6.38 16.47 14.96
C ALA A 449 5.67 17.78 14.52
N PRO A 450 5.81 18.18 13.25
CA PRO A 450 5.08 19.31 12.69
C PRO A 450 3.57 19.09 12.71
N LEU A 451 2.79 20.17 12.77
CA LEU A 451 1.33 20.11 12.93
C LEU A 451 0.62 19.42 11.77
N TYR A 452 0.91 19.86 10.54
CA TYR A 452 0.49 19.20 9.31
C TYR A 452 1.74 18.73 8.59
N HIS A 453 2.11 17.50 8.86
CA HIS A 453 3.36 16.98 8.35
C HIS A 453 3.18 16.22 7.04
N LYS A 454 4.24 16.15 6.27
CA LYS A 454 4.30 15.35 5.05
C LYS A 454 4.31 13.87 5.38
N GLY A 455 5.00 13.51 6.44
CA GLY A 455 5.12 12.15 6.94
C GLY A 455 5.87 11.24 5.97
N PRO A 456 7.18 11.43 5.77
CA PRO A 456 7.96 10.48 5.00
C PRO A 456 7.86 9.12 5.67
N ARG A 457 7.34 8.11 4.94
CA ARG A 457 7.04 6.83 5.57
C ARG A 457 8.02 5.75 5.15
N ARG A 458 7.95 5.27 3.93
CA ARG A 458 8.93 4.38 3.34
C ARG A 458 9.52 4.98 2.09
N LEU A 459 10.62 4.43 1.64
CA LEU A 459 11.39 4.99 0.55
C LEU A 459 12.19 3.91 -0.18
N GLY A 460 12.39 4.10 -1.47
CA GLY A 460 13.15 3.21 -2.33
C GLY A 460 14.19 3.98 -3.14
N GLY A 461 15.41 3.46 -3.17
CA GLY A 461 16.45 4.00 -4.03
C GLY A 461 16.30 3.52 -5.47
N ASP A 462 16.70 4.35 -6.42
CA ASP A 462 16.86 3.93 -7.81
C ASP A 462 18.23 3.24 -7.96
N PRO A 463 18.26 1.92 -8.20
CA PRO A 463 19.52 1.18 -8.26
C PRO A 463 20.40 1.55 -9.47
N LYS A 464 19.83 2.25 -10.46
CA LYS A 464 20.52 2.67 -11.69
C LYS A 464 20.67 4.18 -11.81
N GLY A 465 20.04 4.93 -10.95
CA GLY A 465 19.98 6.39 -11.00
C GLY A 465 20.61 7.06 -9.78
N ASP A 466 20.36 8.34 -9.67
CA ASP A 466 20.85 9.23 -8.61
C ASP A 466 19.72 9.73 -7.70
N SER A 467 18.65 8.97 -7.61
CA SER A 467 17.43 9.39 -6.93
C SER A 467 17.02 8.41 -5.84
N VAL A 468 16.48 8.98 -4.78
CA VAL A 468 15.72 8.27 -3.75
C VAL A 468 14.28 8.77 -3.82
N TRP A 469 13.32 7.85 -3.80
CA TRP A 469 11.90 8.14 -3.87
C TRP A 469 11.26 7.91 -2.52
N VAL A 470 10.40 8.82 -2.10
CA VAL A 470 9.83 8.83 -0.74
C VAL A 470 8.32 8.94 -0.82
N ALA A 471 7.62 8.06 -0.12
CA ALA A 471 6.19 8.16 0.12
C ALA A 471 5.92 9.20 1.22
N GLU A 472 5.32 10.33 0.86
CA GLU A 472 4.88 11.35 1.81
C GLU A 472 3.43 11.07 2.22
N PHE A 473 3.29 10.31 3.29
CA PHE A 473 2.06 9.63 3.70
C PHE A 473 0.87 10.56 3.90
N TRP A 474 1.03 11.62 4.69
CA TRP A 474 -0.07 12.57 4.93
C TRP A 474 -0.16 13.66 3.86
N ALA A 475 0.94 13.97 3.18
CA ALA A 475 0.89 14.91 2.07
C ALA A 475 0.19 14.35 0.82
N GLY A 476 0.08 13.01 0.69
CA GLY A 476 -0.42 12.38 -0.52
C GLY A 476 0.46 12.70 -1.73
N ARG A 477 1.80 12.64 -1.56
CA ARG A 477 2.79 12.97 -2.58
C ARG A 477 3.85 11.89 -2.70
N LEU A 478 4.48 11.86 -3.85
CA LEU A 478 5.72 11.15 -4.11
C LEU A 478 6.84 12.19 -4.21
N ALA A 479 7.85 12.11 -3.34
CA ALA A 479 9.03 12.97 -3.45
C ALA A 479 10.18 12.23 -4.14
N LYS A 480 10.83 12.91 -5.09
CA LYS A 480 12.11 12.52 -5.70
C LYS A 480 13.21 13.36 -5.10
N ILE A 481 14.24 12.72 -4.55
CA ILE A 481 15.39 13.41 -3.97
C ILE A 481 16.65 12.95 -4.70
N ASN A 482 17.39 13.90 -5.25
CA ASN A 482 18.69 13.60 -5.84
C ASN A 482 19.67 13.25 -4.71
N ASN A 483 20.30 12.07 -4.76
CA ASN A 483 21.14 11.55 -3.68
C ASN A 483 22.42 12.38 -3.44
N ARG A 484 22.90 13.16 -4.43
CA ARG A 484 24.10 14.00 -4.34
C ARG A 484 23.78 15.45 -4.00
N THR A 485 22.90 16.07 -4.78
CA THR A 485 22.58 17.50 -4.62
C THR A 485 21.56 17.77 -3.52
N LYS A 486 20.86 16.74 -3.05
CA LYS A 486 19.75 16.81 -2.09
C LYS A 486 18.55 17.63 -2.60
N LYS A 487 18.51 17.93 -3.90
CA LYS A 487 17.36 18.61 -4.52
C LYS A 487 16.13 17.74 -4.43
N ILE A 488 15.04 18.31 -3.94
CA ILE A 488 13.73 17.67 -3.79
C ILE A 488 12.80 18.11 -4.92
N THR A 489 12.06 17.18 -5.50
CA THR A 489 10.95 17.44 -6.42
C THR A 489 9.77 16.60 -5.97
N GLU A 490 8.61 17.22 -5.76
CA GLU A 490 7.42 16.55 -5.27
C GLU A 490 6.36 16.43 -6.37
N TYR A 491 5.71 15.28 -6.44
CA TYR A 491 4.65 14.95 -7.37
C TYR A 491 3.38 14.63 -6.59
N PRO A 492 2.35 15.50 -6.59
CA PRO A 492 1.06 15.19 -5.98
C PRO A 492 0.46 13.94 -6.59
N LEU A 493 0.01 13.00 -5.76
CA LEU A 493 -0.76 11.85 -6.22
C LEU A 493 -2.13 12.29 -6.75
N PRO A 494 -2.73 11.54 -7.69
CA PRO A 494 -4.07 11.85 -8.19
C PRO A 494 -5.13 11.93 -7.09
N SER A 495 -4.93 11.20 -5.98
CA SER A 495 -5.81 11.17 -4.81
C SER A 495 -5.07 11.64 -3.56
N LYS A 496 -5.38 12.83 -3.05
CA LYS A 496 -4.70 13.47 -1.91
C LYS A 496 -4.69 12.62 -0.63
N TYR A 497 -5.82 12.04 -0.24
CA TYR A 497 -5.97 11.31 1.03
C TYR A 497 -5.70 9.81 0.91
N SER A 498 -4.85 9.41 -0.03
CA SER A 498 -4.62 8.01 -0.38
C SER A 498 -3.60 7.31 0.52
N HIS A 499 -2.81 8.03 1.29
CA HIS A 499 -1.76 7.51 2.16
C HIS A 499 -0.77 6.62 1.41
N PRO A 500 0.09 7.17 0.54
CA PRO A 500 1.20 6.40 -0.03
C PRO A 500 2.07 5.86 1.10
N TYR A 501 2.33 4.55 1.09
CA TYR A 501 2.98 3.90 2.22
C TYR A 501 4.41 3.48 1.90
N ASP A 502 4.60 2.72 0.83
CA ASP A 502 5.88 2.18 0.43
C ASP A 502 6.18 2.49 -1.04
N VAL A 503 7.45 2.54 -1.39
CA VAL A 503 7.93 2.90 -2.72
C VAL A 503 9.06 1.98 -3.15
N VAL A 504 8.92 1.38 -4.33
CA VAL A 504 9.93 0.53 -4.94
C VAL A 504 10.19 0.94 -6.38
N VAL A 505 11.44 0.88 -6.83
CA VAL A 505 11.83 1.18 -8.21
C VAL A 505 12.15 -0.12 -8.94
N ASP A 506 11.48 -0.38 -10.08
CA ASP A 506 11.73 -1.56 -10.88
C ASP A 506 12.98 -1.42 -11.79
N ARG A 507 13.38 -2.50 -12.44
CA ARG A 507 14.53 -2.53 -13.35
C ARG A 507 14.42 -1.58 -14.55
N ASN A 508 13.20 -1.13 -14.89
CA ASN A 508 12.92 -0.16 -15.95
C ASN A 508 12.84 1.28 -15.41
N GLN A 509 13.19 1.48 -14.14
CA GLN A 509 13.11 2.75 -13.41
C GLN A 509 11.69 3.30 -13.26
N MET A 510 10.64 2.45 -13.40
CA MET A 510 9.29 2.83 -13.00
C MET A 510 9.19 2.78 -11.48
N VAL A 511 8.50 3.73 -10.90
CA VAL A 511 8.29 3.85 -9.46
C VAL A 511 6.93 3.29 -9.11
N TRP A 512 6.90 2.33 -8.21
CA TRP A 512 5.69 1.65 -7.74
C TRP A 512 5.39 2.05 -6.31
N ILE A 513 4.12 2.31 -6.02
CA ILE A 513 3.65 2.83 -4.74
C ILE A 513 2.39 2.07 -4.35
N ASP A 514 2.28 1.62 -3.12
CA ASP A 514 1.01 1.16 -2.56
C ASP A 514 0.28 2.30 -1.84
N LEU A 515 -1.04 2.28 -1.93
CA LEU A 515 -1.90 3.26 -1.28
C LEU A 515 -2.67 2.61 -0.13
N MET A 516 -2.20 2.80 1.10
CA MET A 516 -2.79 2.18 2.29
C MET A 516 -4.30 2.47 2.44
N ASN A 517 -4.72 3.69 2.14
CA ASN A 517 -6.12 4.14 2.32
C ASN A 517 -6.94 4.08 1.01
N GLY A 518 -6.29 3.80 -0.12
CA GLY A 518 -6.88 3.95 -1.45
C GLY A 518 -7.27 2.66 -2.15
N ASP A 519 -6.89 1.49 -1.63
CA ASP A 519 -7.08 0.20 -2.27
C ASP A 519 -6.59 0.16 -3.73
N ARG A 520 -5.38 0.72 -3.96
CA ARG A 520 -4.75 0.85 -5.28
C ARG A 520 -3.25 0.64 -5.22
N VAL A 521 -2.69 0.24 -6.34
CA VAL A 521 -1.26 0.32 -6.65
C VAL A 521 -1.06 1.41 -7.69
N VAL A 522 -0.04 2.22 -7.52
CA VAL A 522 0.29 3.31 -8.43
C VAL A 522 1.62 3.05 -9.11
N LYS A 523 1.66 3.22 -10.42
CA LYS A 523 2.88 3.31 -11.21
C LYS A 523 3.12 4.77 -11.57
N PHE A 524 4.29 5.28 -11.23
CA PHE A 524 4.77 6.57 -11.72
C PHE A 524 5.87 6.35 -12.75
N ASN A 525 5.74 7.00 -13.90
CA ASN A 525 6.76 7.00 -14.95
C ASN A 525 7.61 8.28 -14.83
N PRO A 526 8.87 8.21 -14.35
CA PRO A 526 9.70 9.40 -14.15
C PRO A 526 10.09 10.13 -15.41
N PHE A 527 10.00 9.47 -16.57
CA PHE A 527 10.37 10.06 -17.87
C PHE A 527 9.25 10.88 -18.48
N THR A 528 8.01 10.60 -18.12
CA THR A 528 6.82 11.31 -18.62
C THR A 528 6.07 12.06 -17.51
N GLU A 529 6.47 11.86 -16.27
CA GLU A 529 5.86 12.38 -15.04
C GLU A 529 4.36 12.03 -14.91
N LYS A 530 3.98 10.84 -15.39
CA LYS A 530 2.59 10.38 -15.38
C LYS A 530 2.36 9.28 -14.36
N PHE A 531 1.24 9.37 -13.66
CA PHE A 531 0.71 8.33 -12.79
C PHE A 531 -0.29 7.44 -13.54
N THR A 532 -0.27 6.14 -13.22
CA THR A 532 -1.34 5.19 -13.53
C THR A 532 -1.75 4.50 -12.25
N GLU A 533 -3.02 4.60 -11.86
CA GLU A 533 -3.57 3.95 -10.67
C GLU A 533 -4.30 2.66 -11.06
N TYR A 534 -3.86 1.54 -10.51
CA TYR A 534 -4.45 0.22 -10.72
C TYR A 534 -5.29 -0.16 -9.52
N PRO A 535 -6.60 -0.43 -9.67
CA PRO A 535 -7.47 -0.80 -8.57
C PRO A 535 -7.15 -2.20 -8.03
N LEU A 536 -7.23 -2.37 -6.72
CA LEU A 536 -7.28 -3.68 -6.08
C LEU A 536 -8.71 -4.20 -6.03
N ALA A 537 -8.88 -5.51 -5.97
CA ALA A 537 -10.20 -6.12 -6.03
C ALA A 537 -10.91 -6.20 -4.69
N SER A 538 -10.17 -6.08 -3.58
CA SER A 538 -10.69 -6.06 -2.22
C SER A 538 -10.77 -4.63 -1.67
N LEU A 539 -11.77 -4.37 -0.83
CA LEU A 539 -11.94 -3.12 -0.11
C LEU A 539 -11.29 -3.22 1.28
N GLY A 540 -10.58 -2.16 1.70
CA GLY A 540 -9.93 -2.11 3.00
C GLY A 540 -8.68 -2.98 3.08
N THR A 541 -7.89 -3.04 2.01
CA THR A 541 -6.67 -3.84 1.92
C THR A 541 -5.64 -3.42 2.96
N GLU A 542 -5.56 -2.12 3.23
CA GLU A 542 -4.54 -1.56 4.13
C GLU A 542 -3.15 -2.06 3.73
N ALA A 543 -2.82 -1.95 2.43
CA ALA A 543 -1.51 -2.36 1.93
C ALA A 543 -0.40 -1.56 2.62
N ARG A 544 0.60 -2.26 3.17
CA ARG A 544 1.70 -1.65 3.94
C ARG A 544 3.07 -2.00 3.42
N HIS A 545 3.13 -2.76 2.35
CA HIS A 545 4.37 -3.12 1.69
C HIS A 545 4.11 -3.46 0.24
N ILE A 546 5.01 -3.03 -0.61
CA ILE A 546 5.06 -3.37 -2.02
C ILE A 546 6.41 -3.97 -2.38
N SER A 547 6.45 -5.11 -3.03
CA SER A 547 7.65 -5.63 -3.65
C SER A 547 7.45 -5.93 -5.14
N VAL A 548 8.54 -5.80 -5.86
CA VAL A 548 8.59 -5.97 -7.32
C VAL A 548 9.38 -7.22 -7.66
N ASP A 549 8.74 -8.15 -8.34
CA ASP A 549 9.41 -9.30 -8.94
C ASP A 549 9.76 -8.96 -10.40
N ASP A 550 10.99 -8.58 -10.60
CA ASP A 550 11.57 -8.23 -11.90
C ASP A 550 11.93 -9.45 -12.77
N SER A 551 11.60 -10.67 -12.36
CA SER A 551 11.79 -11.87 -13.20
C SER A 551 10.89 -11.88 -14.43
N THR A 552 9.80 -11.11 -14.40
CA THR A 552 8.86 -10.90 -15.51
C THR A 552 8.97 -9.50 -16.11
N ASN A 553 8.43 -9.29 -17.32
CA ASN A 553 8.32 -7.97 -17.95
C ASN A 553 6.96 -7.84 -18.67
N PRO A 554 6.05 -7.00 -18.22
CA PRO A 554 6.11 -6.14 -17.03
C PRO A 554 6.38 -6.92 -15.74
N PRO A 555 6.89 -6.26 -14.68
CA PRO A 555 7.16 -6.91 -13.42
C PRO A 555 5.86 -7.39 -12.74
N THR A 556 5.97 -8.38 -11.88
CA THR A 556 4.87 -8.78 -11.00
C THR A 556 4.98 -8.00 -9.69
N ILE A 557 3.88 -7.43 -9.24
CA ILE A 557 3.82 -6.67 -7.98
C ILE A 557 3.21 -7.56 -6.89
N TRP A 558 3.85 -7.59 -5.75
CA TRP A 558 3.37 -8.29 -4.55
C TRP A 558 3.08 -7.29 -3.44
N LEU A 559 2.01 -7.54 -2.70
CA LEU A 559 1.48 -6.67 -1.66
C LEU A 559 1.12 -7.48 -0.42
N ALA A 560 1.37 -6.92 0.75
CA ALA A 560 0.83 -7.43 2.00
C ALA A 560 -0.40 -6.61 2.41
N TYR A 561 -1.57 -7.25 2.46
CA TYR A 561 -2.82 -6.64 2.88
C TYR A 561 -2.99 -6.83 4.39
N SER A 562 -2.53 -5.83 5.13
CA SER A 562 -2.55 -5.88 6.59
C SER A 562 -3.99 -5.93 7.14
N GLY A 563 -4.91 -5.19 6.55
CA GLY A 563 -6.30 -5.14 6.99
C GLY A 563 -7.11 -6.41 6.76
N LEU A 564 -6.68 -7.26 5.81
CA LEU A 564 -7.45 -8.44 5.38
C LEU A 564 -6.74 -9.78 5.63
N ALA A 565 -5.53 -9.79 6.18
CA ALA A 565 -4.67 -10.96 6.26
C ALA A 565 -4.55 -11.71 4.92
N ARG A 566 -4.21 -10.98 3.86
CA ARG A 566 -4.04 -11.49 2.50
C ARG A 566 -2.71 -11.07 1.91
N ILE A 567 -2.26 -11.84 0.94
CA ILE A 567 -1.19 -11.43 0.03
C ILE A 567 -1.83 -11.18 -1.33
N GLY A 568 -1.59 -10.00 -1.89
CA GLY A 568 -2.01 -9.62 -3.23
C GLY A 568 -0.89 -9.77 -4.25
N ARG A 569 -1.23 -10.24 -5.46
CA ARG A 569 -0.36 -10.28 -6.62
C ARG A 569 -1.03 -9.54 -7.77
N VAL A 570 -0.36 -8.54 -8.32
CA VAL A 570 -0.82 -7.81 -9.50
C VAL A 570 0.07 -8.16 -10.68
N GLN A 571 -0.52 -8.68 -11.75
CA GLN A 571 0.15 -9.04 -13.00
C GLN A 571 -0.49 -8.24 -14.14
N PHE A 572 0.33 -7.84 -15.10
CA PHE A 572 -0.10 -7.04 -16.24
C PHE A 572 -0.37 -7.94 -17.43
N ARG A 573 -1.48 -7.71 -18.12
CA ARG A 573 -1.77 -8.43 -19.34
C ARG A 573 -0.89 -7.90 -20.46
N SER A 574 -0.27 -8.79 -21.22
CA SER A 574 0.32 -8.44 -22.49
C SER A 574 -0.82 -8.09 -23.45
N ASN A 575 -0.82 -6.86 -23.97
CA ASN A 575 -1.76 -6.49 -25.02
C ASN A 575 -1.40 -7.29 -26.28
N PRO A 576 -2.25 -8.21 -26.77
CA PRO A 576 -1.94 -8.99 -27.98
C PRO A 576 -1.72 -8.11 -29.22
N ALA A 577 -2.28 -6.88 -29.23
CA ALA A 577 -2.11 -5.90 -30.30
C ALA A 577 -0.78 -5.10 -30.21
N GLY A 578 -0.06 -5.17 -29.09
CA GLY A 578 1.17 -4.40 -28.85
C GLY A 578 2.49 -5.08 -29.23
N GLN A 579 2.50 -6.38 -29.52
CA GLN A 579 3.73 -7.12 -29.85
C GLN A 579 4.36 -6.73 -31.20
N GLY A 580 3.72 -5.87 -31.99
CA GLY A 580 4.20 -5.47 -33.32
C GLY A 580 5.03 -4.19 -33.40
N ARG A 581 5.26 -3.42 -32.31
CA ARG A 581 5.88 -2.08 -32.40
C ARG A 581 6.99 -1.74 -31.40
N LEU A 582 7.52 -2.66 -30.62
CA LEU A 582 8.67 -2.37 -29.73
C LEU A 582 10.00 -2.96 -30.22
N ALA A 583 10.06 -3.46 -31.47
CA ALA A 583 11.30 -4.01 -32.07
C ALA A 583 11.93 -3.09 -33.13
N ALA A 584 11.68 -1.80 -33.14
CA ALA A 584 12.28 -0.91 -34.12
C ALA A 584 12.64 0.47 -33.54
N THR A 585 13.55 0.52 -32.58
CA THR A 585 14.44 1.69 -32.38
C THR A 585 15.70 1.25 -31.61
N THR A 586 16.55 0.49 -32.27
CA THR A 586 17.99 0.49 -32.00
C THR A 586 18.67 0.90 -33.31
N LYS A 587 18.98 2.19 -33.40
CA LYS A 587 20.15 2.70 -34.09
C LYS A 587 20.64 3.93 -33.36
#